data_d0aafecd60393eca7bc41157cf12ca0f
#
_entry.id   d0aafecd60393eca7bc41157cf12ca0f
#
_cell.length_a   1.000
_cell.length_b   1.000
_cell.length_c   1.000
_cell.angle_alpha   90.00
_cell.angle_beta   90.00
_cell.angle_gamma   90.00
#
_symmetry.space_group_name_H-M   'P 1'
#
loop_
_entity.id
_entity.type
_entity.pdbx_description
1 polymer ?
#
loop_
_entity_poly.entity_id
_entity_poly.type
_entity_poly.pdbx_seq_one_letter_code
_entity_poly.pdbx_strand_id
1 'polypeptide(L)'
;MKPLTVKIRKMPSRFKHQVPKYKVARSDACINCGTCAETCPYGVHERVEGHNKVNPPLDYKCIGFECQGKHFYCVAKCPRKALSLSLNPMYATLGDFRWTADMITGTWIMAETGYPPQRTDLEYNVGNSGGGFDKLRFKFPAHPPQVDKSEISTAIPLNRRNDGRANVVISTPVYGGGMSFGSVSLPTMVSKARNATLWNTFTSTGEGGYPEILQPYDDHVITQIATGLFGVREETVQRVKIIEFKYAQGAKPGLGGHLLGEKNTESVAKMREAVKGYPLFSPFPFHSVYSIEDHKKHIDWIKEMNPNALVSVKVSTPNDVDMVAVGSYYAGAHIIHIDGGYGGTGAAPDIAKKNIAMPIEYAITKVHNFLKDEGARDAVTPIASGGIRTAHDLAKAICLGADGAVIGTAELVSLECVRCGNCESGRGCARGIASTDSELADLFDEEWATQRLVNMYHAWNVQLVEILQRFGMRSIKELVGRTDLLEHIDYSHETEFAHHG
;
A
#
# COMPACT_ATOMS: atom_id res chain seq x y z
N MET A 1 21.85 -12.52 6.32
CA MET A 1 21.71 -11.67 5.11
C MET A 1 22.49 -10.38 5.36
N LYS A 2 23.24 -9.86 4.36
CA LYS A 2 23.79 -8.50 4.48
C LYS A 2 22.61 -7.52 4.51
N PRO A 3 22.65 -6.47 5.35
CA PRO A 3 21.59 -5.47 5.35
C PRO A 3 21.45 -4.86 3.94
N LEU A 4 20.21 -4.75 3.46
CA LEU A 4 19.92 -4.18 2.17
C LEU A 4 20.24 -2.68 2.24
N THR A 5 21.24 -2.23 1.47
CA THR A 5 21.61 -0.82 1.43
C THR A 5 20.86 -0.14 0.28
N VAL A 6 19.63 0.30 0.57
CA VAL A 6 18.84 1.06 -0.39
C VAL A 6 19.27 2.53 -0.34
N LYS A 7 19.56 3.11 -1.50
CA LYS A 7 19.97 4.52 -1.58
C LYS A 7 18.75 5.44 -1.50
N ILE A 8 18.66 6.21 -0.43
CA ILE A 8 17.61 7.22 -0.24
C ILE A 8 18.05 8.53 -0.88
N ARG A 9 17.17 9.12 -1.69
CA ARG A 9 17.36 10.41 -2.34
C ARG A 9 16.09 11.24 -2.20
N LYS A 10 16.21 12.53 -1.97
CA LYS A 10 15.05 13.43 -1.95
C LYS A 10 14.43 13.51 -3.34
N MET A 11 13.13 13.20 -3.41
CA MET A 11 12.33 13.19 -4.65
C MET A 11 11.11 14.09 -4.52
N PRO A 12 11.24 15.41 -4.78
CA PRO A 12 10.15 16.34 -4.61
C PRO A 12 8.99 16.04 -5.56
N SER A 13 7.83 16.60 -5.24
CA SER A 13 6.64 16.50 -6.08
C SER A 13 6.92 17.03 -7.49
N ARG A 14 6.34 16.38 -8.49
CA ARG A 14 6.32 16.85 -9.88
C ARG A 14 5.17 17.80 -10.17
N PHE A 15 4.17 17.82 -9.32
CA PHE A 15 2.97 18.63 -9.52
C PHE A 15 3.09 19.94 -8.72
N LYS A 16 2.97 21.06 -9.42
CA LYS A 16 3.09 22.40 -8.82
C LYS A 16 1.97 22.76 -7.84
N HIS A 17 0.87 21.98 -7.84
CA HIS A 17 -0.31 22.25 -7.05
C HIS A 17 -0.51 21.15 -6.00
N GLN A 18 0.33 21.10 -5.00
CA GLN A 18 -0.01 20.42 -3.76
C GLN A 18 -1.07 21.25 -3.03
N VAL A 19 -2.11 20.60 -2.53
CA VAL A 19 -3.11 21.28 -1.70
C VAL A 19 -2.52 21.45 -0.30
N PRO A 20 -2.14 22.68 0.09
CA PRO A 20 -1.55 22.93 1.39
C PRO A 20 -2.60 22.81 2.49
N LYS A 21 -2.20 22.32 3.67
CA LYS A 21 -3.08 22.22 4.84
C LYS A 21 -3.46 23.60 5.38
N TYR A 22 -2.54 24.55 5.30
CA TYR A 22 -2.72 25.91 5.81
C TYR A 22 -2.59 26.94 4.70
N LYS A 23 -3.27 28.04 4.84
CA LYS A 23 -3.17 29.22 3.98
C LYS A 23 -2.65 30.39 4.78
N VAL A 24 -1.60 31.03 4.25
CA VAL A 24 -1.08 32.28 4.77
C VAL A 24 -1.58 33.42 3.89
N ALA A 25 -2.51 34.19 4.41
CA ALA A 25 -3.00 35.38 3.71
C ALA A 25 -2.19 36.63 4.09
N ARG A 26 -2.00 37.49 3.13
CA ARG A 26 -1.34 38.78 3.31
C ARG A 26 -2.30 39.89 2.90
N SER A 27 -2.59 40.80 3.81
CA SER A 27 -3.45 41.96 3.55
C SER A 27 -2.68 43.13 2.92
N ASP A 28 -3.41 44.13 2.44
CA ASP A 28 -2.86 45.34 1.84
C ASP A 28 -2.07 46.21 2.85
N ALA A 29 -2.18 45.94 4.14
CA ALA A 29 -1.35 46.55 5.18
C ALA A 29 0.15 46.16 5.09
N CYS A 30 0.50 45.20 4.22
CA CYS A 30 1.86 44.73 4.04
C CYS A 30 2.75 45.79 3.40
N ILE A 31 3.83 46.16 4.06
CA ILE A 31 4.85 47.14 3.58
C ILE A 31 6.07 46.44 2.94
N ASN A 32 6.01 45.17 2.68
CA ASN A 32 7.11 44.38 2.11
C ASN A 32 8.44 44.42 2.88
N CYS A 33 8.41 44.62 4.20
CA CYS A 33 9.62 44.76 5.04
C CYS A 33 10.50 43.50 5.07
N GLY A 34 9.96 42.31 4.68
CA GLY A 34 10.70 41.03 4.61
C GLY A 34 10.89 40.31 5.91
N THR A 35 10.44 40.84 7.06
CA THR A 35 10.56 40.18 8.37
C THR A 35 10.04 38.74 8.35
N CYS A 36 8.95 38.44 7.62
CA CYS A 36 8.39 37.08 7.50
C CYS A 36 9.35 36.15 6.76
N ALA A 37 10.08 36.62 5.75
CA ALA A 37 11.05 35.82 5.02
C ALA A 37 12.31 35.51 5.85
N GLU A 38 12.74 36.45 6.65
CA GLU A 38 13.90 36.33 7.55
C GLU A 38 13.57 35.43 8.76
N THR A 39 12.33 35.44 9.20
CA THR A 39 11.91 34.76 10.41
C THR A 39 11.54 33.26 10.15
N CYS A 40 10.96 32.95 8.98
CA CYS A 40 10.41 31.60 8.71
C CYS A 40 11.52 30.59 8.34
N PRO A 41 11.83 29.59 9.20
CA PRO A 41 12.86 28.59 8.90
C PRO A 41 12.46 27.60 7.81
N TYR A 42 11.17 27.56 7.43
CA TYR A 42 10.61 26.63 6.45
C TYR A 42 10.57 27.20 5.02
N GLY A 43 11.04 28.43 4.81
CA GLY A 43 11.05 29.07 3.49
C GLY A 43 9.65 29.28 2.90
N VAL A 44 8.65 29.54 3.74
CA VAL A 44 7.29 29.88 3.28
C VAL A 44 7.27 31.23 2.60
N HIS A 45 8.10 32.15 3.04
CA HIS A 45 8.21 33.50 2.50
C HIS A 45 9.60 33.71 1.88
N GLU A 46 9.63 34.28 0.69
CA GLU A 46 10.86 34.55 -0.04
C GLU A 46 10.88 36.00 -0.51
N ARG A 47 12.04 36.66 -0.39
CA ARG A 47 12.26 37.97 -0.99
C ARG A 47 12.41 37.85 -2.50
N VAL A 48 11.89 38.81 -3.25
CA VAL A 48 12.18 38.91 -4.68
C VAL A 48 13.61 39.45 -4.82
N GLU A 49 14.47 38.73 -5.50
CA GLU A 49 15.85 39.13 -5.73
C GLU A 49 15.91 40.50 -6.46
N GLY A 50 16.74 41.41 -5.95
CA GLY A 50 16.90 42.74 -6.51
C GLY A 50 15.73 43.70 -6.26
N HIS A 51 14.68 43.32 -5.53
CA HIS A 51 13.52 44.15 -5.28
C HIS A 51 13.12 44.17 -3.80
N ASN A 52 12.61 45.31 -3.36
CA ASN A 52 12.02 45.45 -2.01
C ASN A 52 10.58 44.89 -1.98
N LYS A 53 10.46 43.61 -2.32
CA LYS A 53 9.19 42.88 -2.41
C LYS A 53 9.33 41.47 -1.86
N VAL A 54 8.25 40.95 -1.31
CA VAL A 54 8.17 39.57 -0.84
C VAL A 54 7.19 38.79 -1.74
N ASN A 55 7.61 37.65 -2.23
CA ASN A 55 6.79 36.76 -3.05
C ASN A 55 5.48 36.31 -2.33
N PRO A 56 4.45 35.90 -3.05
CA PRO A 56 3.32 35.19 -2.43
C PRO A 56 3.82 34.04 -1.58
N PRO A 57 3.15 33.75 -0.46
CA PRO A 57 3.56 32.65 0.42
C PRO A 57 3.54 31.28 -0.29
N LEU A 58 4.55 30.47 -0.03
CA LEU A 58 4.60 29.08 -0.46
C LEU A 58 3.87 28.22 0.60
N ASP A 59 2.55 28.26 0.55
CA ASP A 59 1.66 27.67 1.58
C ASP A 59 1.94 26.19 1.86
N TYR A 60 2.39 25.43 0.85
CA TYR A 60 2.69 23.99 1.01
C TYR A 60 3.90 23.72 1.94
N LYS A 61 4.72 24.74 2.22
CA LYS A 61 5.83 24.65 3.18
C LYS A 61 5.39 25.02 4.61
N CYS A 62 4.17 25.56 4.78
CA CYS A 62 3.72 26.08 6.06
C CYS A 62 3.30 24.94 7.02
N ILE A 63 3.87 24.94 8.23
CA ILE A 63 3.48 24.01 9.30
C ILE A 63 2.28 24.52 10.13
N GLY A 64 1.76 25.68 9.78
CA GLY A 64 0.52 26.20 10.34
C GLY A 64 0.62 26.64 11.79
N PHE A 65 -0.41 26.29 12.57
CA PHE A 65 -0.53 26.72 13.97
C PHE A 65 0.54 26.13 14.91
N GLU A 66 1.32 25.17 14.46
CA GLU A 66 2.45 24.63 15.26
C GLU A 66 3.58 25.63 15.48
N CYS A 67 3.65 26.67 14.63
CA CYS A 67 4.51 27.80 14.88
C CYS A 67 4.01 28.70 16.02
N GLN A 68 2.75 28.58 16.41
CA GLN A 68 2.17 29.46 17.43
C GLN A 68 2.93 29.33 18.75
N GLY A 69 3.32 30.44 19.32
CA GLY A 69 4.19 30.45 20.50
C GLY A 69 5.68 30.24 20.25
N LYS A 70 6.11 29.97 19.01
CA LYS A 70 7.53 29.90 18.64
C LYS A 70 8.06 31.27 18.24
N HIS A 71 9.37 31.51 18.47
CA HIS A 71 10.04 32.77 18.12
C HIS A 71 10.04 33.10 16.62
N PHE A 72 9.80 32.08 15.77
CA PHE A 72 9.72 32.25 14.30
C PHE A 72 8.28 32.30 13.77
N TYR A 73 7.27 32.48 14.61
CA TYR A 73 5.87 32.59 14.16
C TYR A 73 5.66 33.90 13.39
N CYS A 74 5.60 33.80 12.06
CA CYS A 74 5.60 34.98 11.16
C CYS A 74 4.38 35.88 11.37
N VAL A 75 3.21 35.34 11.74
CA VAL A 75 2.00 36.15 12.02
C VAL A 75 2.23 37.08 13.20
N ALA A 76 2.79 36.56 14.30
CA ALA A 76 3.10 37.38 15.48
C ALA A 76 4.25 38.35 15.27
N LYS A 77 5.20 38.03 14.38
CA LYS A 77 6.36 38.88 14.07
C LYS A 77 6.08 39.99 13.05
N CYS A 78 4.94 39.95 12.37
CA CYS A 78 4.60 40.95 11.37
C CYS A 78 4.35 42.32 12.03
N PRO A 79 5.19 43.34 11.78
CA PRO A 79 5.06 44.67 12.45
C PRO A 79 3.78 45.39 12.06
N ARG A 80 3.19 45.06 10.91
CA ARG A 80 1.94 45.65 10.42
C ARG A 80 0.71 44.73 10.63
N LYS A 81 0.89 43.57 11.30
CA LYS A 81 -0.17 42.56 11.49
C LYS A 81 -0.87 42.21 10.18
N ALA A 82 -0.12 42.23 9.08
CA ALA A 82 -0.64 42.02 7.73
C ALA A 82 -0.76 40.54 7.37
N LEU A 83 -0.26 39.61 8.20
CA LEU A 83 -0.32 38.18 7.97
C LEU A 83 -1.40 37.55 8.81
N SER A 84 -2.15 36.65 8.20
CA SER A 84 -3.09 35.76 8.89
C SER A 84 -2.88 34.32 8.44
N LEU A 85 -3.25 33.38 9.30
CA LEU A 85 -3.14 31.95 9.06
C LEU A 85 -4.52 31.32 9.23
N SER A 86 -4.90 30.48 8.28
CA SER A 86 -6.16 29.72 8.31
C SER A 86 -5.96 28.31 7.82
N LEU A 87 -6.86 27.39 8.15
CA LEU A 87 -6.97 26.11 7.49
C LEU A 87 -7.42 26.32 6.04
N ASN A 88 -6.87 25.53 5.13
CA ASN A 88 -7.28 25.54 3.74
C ASN A 88 -8.49 24.59 3.56
N PRO A 89 -9.68 25.11 3.23
CA PRO A 89 -10.86 24.25 3.05
C PRO A 89 -10.66 23.15 1.99
N MET A 90 -9.86 23.43 0.96
CA MET A 90 -9.57 22.46 -0.09
C MET A 90 -8.79 21.24 0.42
N TYR A 91 -8.05 21.39 1.52
CA TYR A 91 -7.32 20.28 2.12
C TYR A 91 -8.26 19.17 2.60
N ALA A 92 -9.39 19.53 3.18
CA ALA A 92 -10.38 18.56 3.67
C ALA A 92 -11.06 17.78 2.53
N THR A 93 -10.98 18.25 1.28
CA THR A 93 -11.53 17.54 0.10
C THR A 93 -10.53 16.53 -0.49
N LEU A 94 -9.30 16.49 0.01
CA LEU A 94 -8.29 15.54 -0.45
C LEU A 94 -8.57 14.15 0.12
N GLY A 95 -8.66 13.16 -0.75
CA GLY A 95 -8.84 11.78 -0.33
C GLY A 95 -10.29 11.38 -0.08
N ASP A 96 -10.46 10.44 0.82
CA ASP A 96 -11.76 9.91 1.24
C ASP A 96 -11.72 9.58 2.75
N PHE A 97 -12.83 9.03 3.30
CA PHE A 97 -12.91 8.72 4.73
C PHE A 97 -11.90 7.68 5.21
N ARG A 98 -11.36 6.84 4.34
CA ARG A 98 -10.31 5.86 4.66
C ARG A 98 -8.90 6.40 4.44
N TRP A 99 -8.73 7.21 3.43
CA TRP A 99 -7.50 7.90 3.07
C TRP A 99 -7.67 9.38 3.30
N THR A 100 -7.53 9.80 4.53
CA THR A 100 -7.66 11.21 4.90
C THR A 100 -6.55 12.06 4.27
N ALA A 101 -6.77 13.36 4.23
CA ALA A 101 -5.78 14.30 3.71
C ALA A 101 -4.43 14.19 4.44
N ASP A 102 -4.44 14.00 5.77
CA ASP A 102 -3.21 13.85 6.57
C ASP A 102 -2.45 12.55 6.20
N MET A 103 -3.15 11.43 5.94
CA MET A 103 -2.51 10.20 5.47
C MET A 103 -1.91 10.34 4.09
N ILE A 104 -2.63 10.99 3.16
CA ILE A 104 -2.15 11.23 1.80
C ILE A 104 -0.88 12.09 1.83
N THR A 105 -0.93 13.22 2.51
CA THR A 105 0.22 14.13 2.59
C THR A 105 1.38 13.53 3.38
N GLY A 106 1.11 12.77 4.43
CA GLY A 106 2.13 12.02 5.15
C GLY A 106 2.84 10.99 4.26
N THR A 107 2.08 10.27 3.42
CA THR A 107 2.64 9.34 2.43
C THR A 107 3.47 10.06 1.38
N TRP A 108 3.05 11.24 0.92
CA TRP A 108 3.85 12.07 0.00
C TRP A 108 5.17 12.51 0.62
N ILE A 109 5.18 12.91 1.90
CA ILE A 109 6.40 13.27 2.63
C ILE A 109 7.34 12.06 2.72
N MET A 110 6.82 10.88 3.08
CA MET A 110 7.61 9.64 3.10
C MET A 110 8.20 9.32 1.73
N ALA A 111 7.41 9.43 0.67
CA ALA A 111 7.86 9.21 -0.70
C ALA A 111 8.89 10.26 -1.18
N GLU A 112 8.78 11.51 -0.73
CA GLU A 112 9.75 12.55 -1.03
C GLU A 112 11.07 12.36 -0.29
N THR A 113 11.02 12.06 1.01
CA THR A 113 12.17 12.14 1.91
C THR A 113 12.81 10.80 2.23
N GLY A 114 12.04 9.70 2.15
CA GLY A 114 12.43 8.38 2.61
C GLY A 114 12.29 8.17 4.12
N TYR A 115 11.73 9.14 4.84
CA TYR A 115 11.58 9.07 6.29
C TYR A 115 10.15 9.42 6.72
N PRO A 116 9.68 8.86 7.85
CA PRO A 116 8.41 9.24 8.42
C PRO A 116 8.34 10.76 8.66
N PRO A 117 7.15 11.37 8.54
CA PRO A 117 6.96 12.74 9.01
C PRO A 117 7.42 12.85 10.47
N GLN A 118 8.07 13.97 10.81
CA GLN A 118 8.54 14.19 12.20
C GLN A 118 7.38 14.28 13.21
N ARG A 119 6.17 14.46 12.73
CA ARG A 119 4.96 14.40 13.51
C ARG A 119 4.56 12.95 13.69
N THR A 120 4.76 12.47 14.87
CA THR A 120 4.45 11.09 15.27
C THR A 120 2.96 10.79 15.40
N ASP A 121 2.09 11.78 15.24
CA ASP A 121 0.66 11.70 15.52
C ASP A 121 -0.18 11.15 14.34
N LEU A 122 0.44 10.65 13.26
CA LEU A 122 -0.30 10.05 12.15
C LEU A 122 -1.21 8.91 12.59
N GLU A 123 -0.80 8.13 13.57
CA GLU A 123 -1.63 7.05 14.10
C GLU A 123 -2.93 7.58 14.75
N TYR A 124 -2.88 8.74 15.39
CA TYR A 124 -4.04 9.36 16.05
C TYR A 124 -4.84 10.26 15.11
N ASN A 125 -4.24 10.74 14.04
CA ASN A 125 -4.85 11.68 13.09
C ASN A 125 -5.36 11.01 11.81
N VAL A 126 -5.31 9.69 11.69
CA VAL A 126 -5.76 8.95 10.50
C VAL A 126 -7.28 9.00 10.30
N GLY A 127 -8.03 9.49 11.26
CA GLY A 127 -9.48 9.57 11.18
C GLY A 127 -10.15 8.23 11.44
N ASN A 128 -11.46 8.23 11.31
CA ASN A 128 -12.29 7.04 11.52
C ASN A 128 -12.65 6.42 10.17
N SER A 129 -12.00 5.33 9.80
CA SER A 129 -12.32 4.57 8.60
C SER A 129 -13.53 3.64 8.75
N GLY A 130 -14.31 3.80 9.81
CA GLY A 130 -15.48 2.96 10.09
C GLY A 130 -15.18 1.70 10.89
N GLY A 131 -13.98 1.59 11.47
CA GLY A 131 -13.55 0.44 12.28
C GLY A 131 -12.12 0.00 11.95
N GLY A 132 -11.79 -1.23 12.32
CA GLY A 132 -10.53 -1.86 11.96
C GLY A 132 -9.32 -1.27 12.64
N PHE A 133 -8.25 -1.11 11.88
CA PHE A 133 -6.95 -0.69 12.41
C PHE A 133 -6.98 0.66 13.14
N ASP A 134 -7.92 1.56 12.80
CA ASP A 134 -8.04 2.87 13.47
C ASP A 134 -8.54 2.74 14.91
N LYS A 135 -9.18 1.62 15.23
CA LYS A 135 -9.70 1.33 16.57
C LYS A 135 -8.72 0.49 17.42
N LEU A 136 -7.64 0.02 16.82
CA LEU A 136 -6.61 -0.74 17.53
C LEU A 136 -5.44 0.16 17.92
N ARG A 137 -4.90 -0.06 19.11
CA ARG A 137 -3.69 0.61 19.62
C ARG A 137 -2.70 -0.44 20.12
N PHE A 138 -1.40 -0.12 19.99
CA PHE A 138 -0.35 -0.96 20.57
C PHE A 138 -0.23 -0.73 22.08
N LYS A 139 -0.15 -1.82 22.82
CA LYS A 139 0.16 -1.85 24.26
C LYS A 139 1.67 -1.99 24.44
N PHE A 140 2.38 -0.89 24.30
CA PHE A 140 3.85 -0.92 24.50
C PHE A 140 4.19 -1.11 25.97
N PRO A 141 5.17 -2.00 26.29
CA PRO A 141 5.64 -2.16 27.66
C PRO A 141 6.34 -0.88 28.15
N ALA A 142 6.16 -0.55 29.42
CA ALA A 142 6.79 0.63 30.03
C ALA A 142 8.33 0.52 30.04
N HIS A 143 8.86 -0.71 30.17
CA HIS A 143 10.29 -1.01 30.23
C HIS A 143 10.63 -2.16 29.27
N PRO A 144 10.69 -1.89 27.95
CA PRO A 144 11.03 -2.92 26.97
C PRO A 144 12.51 -3.35 27.12
N PRO A 145 12.83 -4.60 26.77
CA PRO A 145 14.21 -5.00 26.57
C PRO A 145 14.91 -4.06 25.60
N GLN A 146 16.15 -3.69 25.89
CA GLN A 146 16.93 -2.83 24.99
C GLN A 146 17.40 -3.66 23.79
N VAL A 147 17.08 -3.20 22.59
CA VAL A 147 17.48 -3.82 21.32
C VAL A 147 18.08 -2.74 20.43
N ASP A 148 19.25 -3.02 19.85
CA ASP A 148 19.84 -2.13 18.87
C ASP A 148 19.03 -2.23 17.54
N LYS A 149 18.78 -1.10 16.90
CA LYS A 149 18.04 -1.06 15.61
C LYS A 149 18.70 -1.91 14.53
N SER A 150 20.04 -2.02 14.56
CA SER A 150 20.80 -2.82 13.59
C SER A 150 20.60 -4.33 13.75
N GLU A 151 20.11 -4.79 14.90
CA GLU A 151 19.81 -6.20 15.18
C GLU A 151 18.38 -6.58 14.79
N ILE A 152 17.54 -5.59 14.43
CA ILE A 152 16.13 -5.82 14.13
C ILE A 152 15.95 -6.20 12.66
N SER A 153 15.30 -7.33 12.43
CA SER A 153 14.97 -7.83 11.09
C SER A 153 13.49 -7.74 10.80
N THR A 154 13.16 -7.13 9.65
CA THR A 154 11.80 -7.10 9.09
C THR A 154 11.56 -8.15 8.02
N ALA A 155 12.55 -9.01 7.75
CA ALA A 155 12.49 -10.03 6.70
C ALA A 155 11.54 -11.19 7.08
N ILE A 156 10.84 -11.68 6.06
CA ILE A 156 9.94 -12.85 6.19
C ILE A 156 10.20 -13.91 5.11
N PRO A 157 10.07 -15.22 5.44
CA PRO A 157 10.07 -16.28 4.45
C PRO A 157 8.69 -16.39 3.79
N LEU A 158 8.66 -16.71 2.50
CA LEU A 158 7.45 -16.97 1.74
C LEU A 158 7.17 -18.47 1.51
N ASN A 159 8.19 -19.33 1.63
CA ASN A 159 8.00 -20.78 1.63
C ASN A 159 8.25 -21.35 3.03
N ARG A 160 7.22 -22.00 3.58
CA ARG A 160 7.25 -22.65 4.90
C ARG A 160 6.86 -24.11 4.85
N ARG A 161 6.57 -24.66 3.63
CA ARG A 161 6.01 -26.02 3.47
C ARG A 161 7.04 -27.14 3.62
N ASN A 162 8.35 -26.84 3.57
CA ASN A 162 9.40 -27.89 3.55
C ASN A 162 9.22 -28.94 2.44
N ASP A 163 8.76 -28.51 1.27
CA ASP A 163 8.46 -29.35 0.11
C ASP A 163 9.64 -29.49 -0.88
N GLY A 164 10.84 -29.18 -0.42
CA GLY A 164 12.09 -29.27 -1.21
C GLY A 164 12.37 -28.05 -2.09
N ARG A 165 11.44 -27.10 -2.20
CA ARG A 165 11.65 -25.85 -2.93
C ARG A 165 12.48 -24.86 -2.13
N ALA A 166 13.20 -23.97 -2.86
CA ALA A 166 13.96 -22.92 -2.23
C ALA A 166 13.06 -22.02 -1.36
N ASN A 167 13.58 -21.64 -0.19
CA ASN A 167 12.92 -20.64 0.64
C ASN A 167 13.18 -19.25 0.04
N VAL A 168 12.13 -18.62 -0.43
CA VAL A 168 12.14 -17.23 -0.90
C VAL A 168 11.95 -16.33 0.31
N VAL A 169 12.94 -15.49 0.61
CA VAL A 169 12.90 -14.53 1.72
C VAL A 169 12.85 -13.12 1.16
N ILE A 170 11.86 -12.34 1.59
CA ILE A 170 11.76 -10.91 1.27
C ILE A 170 12.28 -10.07 2.44
N SER A 171 12.91 -8.94 2.14
CA SER A 171 13.61 -8.11 3.13
C SER A 171 12.68 -7.24 3.98
N THR A 172 11.44 -7.07 3.55
CA THR A 172 10.39 -6.32 4.25
C THR A 172 9.09 -7.11 4.18
N PRO A 173 8.20 -7.08 5.18
CA PRO A 173 6.99 -7.89 5.21
C PRO A 173 5.88 -7.32 4.32
N VAL A 174 6.26 -6.68 3.22
CA VAL A 174 5.31 -6.03 2.30
C VAL A 174 5.76 -6.16 0.85
N TYR A 175 4.80 -6.35 -0.04
CA TYR A 175 5.03 -6.31 -1.48
C TYR A 175 3.86 -5.65 -2.25
N GLY A 176 4.12 -5.29 -3.51
CA GLY A 176 3.19 -4.54 -4.34
C GLY A 176 2.03 -5.38 -4.86
N GLY A 177 0.82 -4.83 -4.77
CA GLY A 177 -0.41 -5.47 -5.23
C GLY A 177 -0.52 -5.60 -6.74
N GLY A 178 -1.27 -6.63 -7.17
CA GLY A 178 -1.56 -6.89 -8.57
C GLY A 178 -2.40 -5.78 -9.19
N MET A 179 -1.79 -5.08 -10.13
CA MET A 179 -2.44 -4.06 -10.97
C MET A 179 -2.04 -4.33 -12.43
N SER A 180 -3.01 -4.71 -13.25
CA SER A 180 -2.75 -5.10 -14.64
C SER A 180 -2.42 -3.90 -15.53
N PHE A 181 -1.66 -4.16 -16.60
CA PHE A 181 -1.57 -3.21 -17.69
C PHE A 181 -2.96 -2.96 -18.28
N GLY A 182 -3.32 -1.70 -18.36
CA GLY A 182 -4.71 -1.29 -18.66
C GLY A 182 -5.43 -0.72 -17.43
N SER A 183 -5.16 -1.23 -16.22
CA SER A 183 -5.60 -0.58 -14.97
C SER A 183 -4.60 0.45 -14.47
N VAL A 184 -3.29 0.22 -14.70
CA VAL A 184 -2.22 1.20 -14.51
C VAL A 184 -1.39 1.33 -15.79
N SER A 185 -0.66 2.43 -15.91
CA SER A 185 0.25 2.68 -17.02
C SER A 185 1.48 1.78 -16.96
N LEU A 186 2.12 1.57 -18.10
CA LEU A 186 3.34 0.76 -18.20
C LEU A 186 4.49 1.35 -17.36
N PRO A 187 4.76 2.68 -17.38
CA PRO A 187 5.76 3.27 -16.50
C PRO A 187 5.49 3.04 -15.00
N THR A 188 4.22 3.01 -14.58
CA THR A 188 3.85 2.66 -13.20
C THR A 188 4.26 1.21 -12.88
N MET A 189 4.00 0.25 -13.78
CA MET A 189 4.39 -1.15 -13.59
C MET A 189 5.89 -1.33 -13.50
N VAL A 190 6.65 -0.71 -14.42
CA VAL A 190 8.12 -0.75 -14.42
C VAL A 190 8.69 -0.16 -13.14
N SER A 191 8.17 0.98 -12.69
CA SER A 191 8.62 1.61 -11.44
C SER A 191 8.38 0.71 -10.22
N LYS A 192 7.26 -0.01 -10.17
CA LYS A 192 6.97 -0.99 -9.12
C LYS A 192 7.93 -2.19 -9.18
N ALA A 193 8.23 -2.70 -10.37
CA ALA A 193 9.17 -3.82 -10.54
C ALA A 193 10.60 -3.44 -10.13
N ARG A 194 11.06 -2.25 -10.50
CA ARG A 194 12.35 -1.70 -10.05
C ARG A 194 12.41 -1.54 -8.53
N ASN A 195 11.36 -1.00 -7.92
CA ASN A 195 11.26 -0.90 -6.46
C ASN A 195 11.33 -2.28 -5.80
N ALA A 196 10.57 -3.25 -6.31
CA ALA A 196 10.56 -4.62 -5.78
C ALA A 196 11.95 -5.26 -5.83
N THR A 197 12.69 -5.07 -6.92
CA THR A 197 14.07 -5.54 -7.06
C THR A 197 15.01 -4.87 -6.05
N LEU A 198 14.94 -3.54 -5.92
CA LEU A 198 15.79 -2.79 -5.00
C LEU A 198 15.54 -3.15 -3.53
N TRP A 199 14.30 -3.48 -3.18
CA TRP A 199 13.91 -3.88 -1.82
C TRP A 199 13.98 -5.40 -1.59
N ASN A 200 14.43 -6.19 -2.58
CA ASN A 200 14.36 -7.65 -2.52
C ASN A 200 13.00 -8.13 -2.01
N THR A 201 11.95 -7.64 -2.64
CA THR A 201 10.57 -8.02 -2.42
C THR A 201 9.90 -8.31 -3.76
N PHE A 202 8.57 -8.28 -3.82
CA PHE A 202 7.82 -8.54 -5.04
C PHE A 202 6.87 -7.40 -5.40
N THR A 203 6.47 -7.37 -6.66
CA THR A 203 5.24 -6.74 -7.15
C THR A 203 4.48 -7.75 -7.99
N SER A 204 3.26 -7.43 -8.40
CA SER A 204 2.46 -8.33 -9.22
C SER A 204 1.97 -7.63 -10.48
N THR A 205 1.95 -8.36 -11.60
CA THR A 205 1.35 -7.88 -12.85
C THR A 205 -0.15 -7.70 -12.76
N GLY A 206 -0.81 -8.29 -11.76
CA GLY A 206 -2.24 -8.45 -11.80
C GLY A 206 -2.69 -9.44 -12.89
N GLU A 207 -3.99 -9.58 -13.06
CA GLU A 207 -4.58 -10.39 -14.11
C GLU A 207 -4.53 -9.70 -15.47
N GLY A 208 -4.23 -10.42 -16.52
CA GLY A 208 -4.30 -9.90 -17.88
C GLY A 208 -2.98 -9.88 -18.63
N GLY A 209 -2.09 -10.80 -18.30
CA GLY A 209 -0.84 -11.05 -19.01
C GLY A 209 0.37 -10.37 -18.37
N TYR A 210 1.53 -10.65 -18.96
CA TYR A 210 2.84 -10.22 -18.47
C TYR A 210 3.54 -9.38 -19.54
N PRO A 211 3.69 -8.06 -19.35
CA PRO A 211 4.40 -7.19 -20.27
C PRO A 211 5.87 -7.60 -20.42
N GLU A 212 6.37 -7.76 -21.66
CA GLU A 212 7.74 -8.21 -21.94
C GLU A 212 8.80 -7.31 -21.29
N ILE A 213 8.54 -6.02 -21.17
CA ILE A 213 9.44 -5.06 -20.52
C ILE A 213 9.74 -5.41 -19.05
N LEU A 214 8.91 -6.25 -18.41
CA LEU A 214 9.11 -6.71 -17.05
C LEU A 214 10.02 -7.94 -16.95
N GLN A 215 10.39 -8.60 -18.04
CA GLN A 215 11.26 -9.79 -18.03
C GLN A 215 12.57 -9.60 -17.25
N PRO A 216 13.26 -8.46 -17.31
CA PRO A 216 14.46 -8.24 -16.50
C PRO A 216 14.23 -8.32 -14.98
N TYR A 217 12.97 -8.29 -14.55
CA TYR A 217 12.54 -8.29 -13.15
C TYR A 217 11.80 -9.58 -12.76
N ASP A 218 11.83 -10.65 -13.56
CA ASP A 218 11.09 -11.91 -13.32
C ASP A 218 11.28 -12.47 -11.92
N ASP A 219 12.45 -12.28 -11.33
CA ASP A 219 12.78 -12.69 -9.96
C ASP A 219 12.02 -11.95 -8.87
N HIS A 220 11.37 -10.83 -9.20
CA HIS A 220 10.67 -9.92 -8.29
C HIS A 220 9.26 -9.57 -8.75
N VAL A 221 8.74 -10.27 -9.75
CA VAL A 221 7.38 -10.05 -10.28
C VAL A 221 6.55 -11.31 -10.19
N ILE A 222 5.41 -11.21 -9.54
CA ILE A 222 4.39 -12.26 -9.45
C ILE A 222 3.48 -12.13 -10.66
N THR A 223 3.23 -13.23 -11.39
CA THR A 223 2.18 -13.27 -12.40
C THR A 223 0.89 -13.83 -11.81
N GLN A 224 -0.26 -13.26 -12.18
CA GLN A 224 -1.56 -13.77 -11.77
C GLN A 224 -2.22 -14.58 -12.88
N ILE A 225 -2.84 -15.68 -12.48
CA ILE A 225 -3.75 -16.46 -13.31
C ILE A 225 -5.17 -16.05 -12.94
N ALA A 226 -5.82 -15.34 -13.86
CA ALA A 226 -7.21 -14.92 -13.70
C ALA A 226 -8.19 -16.06 -13.99
N THR A 227 -9.40 -15.97 -13.45
CA THR A 227 -10.50 -16.91 -13.74
C THR A 227 -10.85 -16.99 -15.24
N GLY A 228 -10.60 -15.92 -16.01
CA GLY A 228 -10.78 -15.86 -17.46
C GLY A 228 -9.56 -16.30 -18.28
N LEU A 229 -8.45 -16.67 -17.63
CA LEU A 229 -7.19 -17.12 -18.26
C LEU A 229 -6.57 -16.12 -19.26
N PHE A 230 -6.91 -14.85 -19.20
CA PHE A 230 -6.41 -13.81 -20.12
C PHE A 230 -4.89 -13.66 -20.04
N GLY A 231 -4.20 -13.81 -21.19
CA GLY A 231 -2.77 -13.60 -21.30
C GLY A 231 -1.91 -14.55 -20.44
N VAL A 232 -2.45 -15.70 -20.06
CA VAL A 232 -1.69 -16.75 -19.36
C VAL A 232 -0.84 -17.48 -20.39
N ARG A 233 0.48 -17.41 -20.23
CA ARG A 233 1.45 -18.05 -21.13
C ARG A 233 2.37 -18.97 -20.38
N GLU A 234 2.65 -20.12 -20.99
CA GLU A 234 3.53 -21.14 -20.43
C GLU A 234 4.93 -20.59 -20.17
N GLU A 235 5.48 -19.83 -21.12
CA GLU A 235 6.81 -19.23 -21.01
C GLU A 235 6.93 -18.29 -19.81
N THR A 236 5.83 -17.62 -19.45
CA THR A 236 5.81 -16.75 -18.26
C THR A 236 5.79 -17.59 -16.99
N VAL A 237 4.96 -18.64 -16.95
CA VAL A 237 4.87 -19.55 -15.81
C VAL A 237 6.22 -20.20 -15.52
N GLN A 238 6.97 -20.57 -16.56
CA GLN A 238 8.29 -21.22 -16.43
C GLN A 238 9.40 -20.29 -15.89
N ARG A 239 9.25 -18.96 -16.04
CA ARG A 239 10.30 -17.98 -15.68
C ARG A 239 10.18 -17.42 -14.27
N VAL A 240 8.97 -17.16 -13.81
CA VAL A 240 8.74 -16.40 -12.58
C VAL A 240 8.87 -17.25 -11.32
N LYS A 241 9.25 -16.62 -10.21
CA LYS A 241 9.40 -17.34 -8.91
C LYS A 241 8.09 -17.58 -8.19
N ILE A 242 7.07 -16.77 -8.42
CA ILE A 242 5.77 -16.87 -7.74
C ILE A 242 4.65 -16.71 -8.76
N ILE A 243 3.72 -17.65 -8.72
CA ILE A 243 2.51 -17.63 -9.54
C ILE A 243 1.30 -17.57 -8.60
N GLU A 244 0.40 -16.62 -8.84
CA GLU A 244 -0.76 -16.42 -8.01
C GLU A 244 -2.07 -16.74 -8.76
N PHE A 245 -2.80 -17.73 -8.28
CA PHE A 245 -4.19 -17.95 -8.69
C PHE A 245 -5.07 -16.89 -8.05
N LYS A 246 -5.75 -16.09 -8.88
CA LYS A 246 -6.69 -15.09 -8.40
C LYS A 246 -8.12 -15.61 -8.51
N TYR A 247 -8.64 -16.14 -7.43
CA TYR A 247 -10.04 -16.57 -7.32
C TYR A 247 -10.98 -15.40 -7.14
N ALA A 248 -10.58 -14.40 -6.33
CA ALA A 248 -11.40 -13.24 -6.03
C ALA A 248 -10.55 -12.05 -5.58
N GLN A 249 -11.21 -10.95 -5.32
CA GLN A 249 -10.63 -9.77 -4.65
C GLN A 249 -11.67 -9.13 -3.73
N GLY A 250 -11.21 -8.56 -2.61
CA GLY A 250 -12.08 -8.05 -1.56
C GLY A 250 -12.94 -6.86 -1.97
N ALA A 251 -12.44 -5.99 -2.84
CA ALA A 251 -13.18 -4.82 -3.28
C ALA A 251 -14.42 -5.13 -4.15
N LYS A 252 -14.45 -6.30 -4.78
CA LYS A 252 -15.57 -6.78 -5.63
C LYS A 252 -15.70 -8.29 -5.56
N PRO A 253 -16.07 -8.86 -4.39
CA PRO A 253 -16.25 -10.30 -4.26
C PRO A 253 -17.38 -10.80 -5.14
N GLY A 254 -17.21 -11.99 -5.71
CA GLY A 254 -18.19 -12.57 -6.64
C GLY A 254 -18.21 -11.94 -8.05
N LEU A 255 -17.37 -10.95 -8.31
CA LEU A 255 -17.18 -10.36 -9.64
C LEU A 255 -15.75 -10.65 -10.10
N GLY A 256 -15.59 -11.17 -11.31
CA GLY A 256 -14.30 -11.39 -11.93
C GLY A 256 -13.59 -10.10 -12.35
N GLY A 257 -12.47 -10.23 -13.04
CA GLY A 257 -11.75 -9.11 -13.65
C GLY A 257 -12.65 -8.42 -14.69
N HIS A 258 -12.54 -7.10 -14.76
CA HIS A 258 -13.29 -6.29 -15.69
C HIS A 258 -12.38 -5.23 -16.30
N LEU A 259 -12.41 -5.11 -17.62
CA LEU A 259 -11.77 -4.04 -18.37
C LEU A 259 -12.75 -3.46 -19.38
N LEU A 260 -12.97 -2.15 -19.32
CA LEU A 260 -13.81 -1.44 -20.30
C LEU A 260 -13.21 -1.52 -21.70
N GLY A 261 -14.07 -1.58 -22.73
CA GLY A 261 -13.65 -1.64 -24.13
C GLY A 261 -12.74 -0.48 -24.54
N GLU A 262 -13.01 0.72 -24.06
CA GLU A 262 -12.19 1.92 -24.31
C GLU A 262 -10.75 1.79 -23.81
N LYS A 263 -10.54 1.04 -22.72
CA LYS A 263 -9.21 0.75 -22.18
C LYS A 263 -8.55 -0.45 -22.83
N ASN A 264 -9.29 -1.24 -23.58
CA ASN A 264 -8.75 -2.38 -24.32
C ASN A 264 -8.13 -1.90 -25.64
N THR A 265 -7.02 -1.16 -25.50
CA THR A 265 -6.21 -0.67 -26.63
C THR A 265 -5.56 -1.83 -27.36
N GLU A 266 -4.93 -1.57 -28.51
CA GLU A 266 -4.27 -2.61 -29.28
C GLU A 266 -3.17 -3.34 -28.50
N SER A 267 -2.35 -2.61 -27.73
CA SER A 267 -1.30 -3.18 -26.88
C SER A 267 -1.87 -4.03 -25.75
N VAL A 268 -2.95 -3.61 -25.13
CA VAL A 268 -3.64 -4.37 -24.08
C VAL A 268 -4.29 -5.62 -24.65
N ALA A 269 -4.98 -5.50 -25.78
CA ALA A 269 -5.65 -6.61 -26.45
C ALA A 269 -4.64 -7.68 -26.90
N LYS A 270 -3.53 -7.28 -27.50
CA LYS A 270 -2.44 -8.19 -27.88
C LYS A 270 -1.89 -8.96 -26.69
N MET A 271 -1.66 -8.28 -25.55
CA MET A 271 -1.12 -8.91 -24.35
C MET A 271 -2.12 -9.88 -23.70
N ARG A 272 -3.42 -9.55 -23.74
CA ARG A 272 -4.49 -10.37 -23.17
C ARG A 272 -5.04 -11.42 -24.12
N GLU A 273 -4.53 -11.47 -25.35
CA GLU A 273 -5.03 -12.35 -26.42
C GLU A 273 -6.53 -12.15 -26.66
N ALA A 274 -6.94 -10.87 -26.74
CA ALA A 274 -8.32 -10.44 -26.81
C ALA A 274 -8.57 -9.52 -28.03
N VAL A 275 -9.85 -9.24 -28.32
CA VAL A 275 -10.25 -8.35 -29.42
C VAL A 275 -10.23 -6.89 -28.94
N LYS A 276 -9.48 -6.03 -29.66
CA LYS A 276 -9.40 -4.59 -29.38
C LYS A 276 -10.79 -3.95 -29.34
N GLY A 277 -10.98 -3.06 -28.37
CA GLY A 277 -12.20 -2.26 -28.25
C GLY A 277 -13.39 -2.98 -27.61
N TYR A 278 -13.26 -4.30 -27.36
CA TYR A 278 -14.32 -5.03 -26.67
C TYR A 278 -14.02 -5.12 -25.16
N PRO A 279 -15.06 -5.00 -24.29
CA PRO A 279 -14.88 -5.17 -22.87
C PRO A 279 -14.51 -6.62 -22.53
N LEU A 280 -13.67 -6.80 -21.50
CA LEU A 280 -13.24 -8.11 -21.03
C LEU A 280 -13.80 -8.36 -19.63
N PHE A 281 -14.35 -9.54 -19.45
CA PHE A 281 -14.87 -10.01 -18.17
C PHE A 281 -14.27 -11.37 -17.85
N SER A 282 -13.74 -11.53 -16.61
CA SER A 282 -13.44 -12.85 -16.08
C SER A 282 -14.70 -13.44 -15.45
N PRO A 283 -14.96 -14.73 -15.65
CA PRO A 283 -16.02 -15.42 -14.92
C PRO A 283 -15.70 -15.50 -13.42
N PHE A 284 -16.71 -15.80 -12.62
CA PHE A 284 -16.55 -16.21 -11.24
C PHE A 284 -17.40 -17.45 -10.99
N PRO A 285 -16.84 -18.53 -10.47
CA PRO A 285 -15.42 -18.85 -10.24
C PRO A 285 -14.68 -19.33 -11.51
N PHE A 286 -13.49 -19.95 -11.35
CA PHE A 286 -12.88 -20.71 -12.45
C PHE A 286 -13.84 -21.81 -12.93
N HIS A 287 -14.00 -21.94 -14.23
CA HIS A 287 -14.93 -22.94 -14.80
C HIS A 287 -14.59 -24.41 -14.49
N SER A 288 -13.33 -24.68 -14.20
CA SER A 288 -12.81 -26.04 -13.95
C SER A 288 -12.51 -26.33 -12.48
N VAL A 289 -12.93 -25.45 -11.55
CA VAL A 289 -12.66 -25.61 -10.11
C VAL A 289 -13.96 -25.59 -9.33
N TYR A 290 -14.38 -26.74 -8.87
CA TYR A 290 -15.59 -26.95 -8.08
C TYR A 290 -15.30 -27.58 -6.71
N SER A 291 -14.05 -27.99 -6.47
CA SER A 291 -13.61 -28.61 -5.22
C SER A 291 -12.15 -28.29 -4.91
N ILE A 292 -11.68 -28.65 -3.71
CA ILE A 292 -10.28 -28.56 -3.32
C ILE A 292 -9.40 -29.45 -4.21
N GLU A 293 -9.90 -30.62 -4.63
CA GLU A 293 -9.18 -31.51 -5.51
C GLU A 293 -8.98 -30.93 -6.91
N ASP A 294 -9.97 -30.21 -7.43
CA ASP A 294 -9.83 -29.51 -8.71
C ASP A 294 -8.82 -28.36 -8.57
N HIS A 295 -8.88 -27.63 -7.47
CA HIS A 295 -7.90 -26.59 -7.15
C HIS A 295 -6.48 -27.17 -7.07
N LYS A 296 -6.33 -28.34 -6.41
CA LYS A 296 -5.06 -29.06 -6.34
C LYS A 296 -4.52 -29.43 -7.71
N LYS A 297 -5.34 -29.89 -8.64
CA LYS A 297 -4.90 -30.20 -10.02
C LYS A 297 -4.28 -28.98 -10.71
N HIS A 298 -4.86 -27.79 -10.53
CA HIS A 298 -4.30 -26.56 -11.08
C HIS A 298 -2.96 -26.18 -10.42
N ILE A 299 -2.84 -26.38 -9.12
CA ILE A 299 -1.57 -26.15 -8.41
C ILE A 299 -0.52 -27.16 -8.83
N ASP A 300 -0.86 -28.43 -8.96
CA ASP A 300 0.05 -29.49 -9.40
C ASP A 300 0.53 -29.22 -10.84
N TRP A 301 -0.37 -28.79 -11.73
CA TRP A 301 0.02 -28.36 -13.08
C TRP A 301 1.09 -27.26 -13.06
N ILE A 302 0.93 -26.20 -12.25
CA ILE A 302 1.96 -25.17 -12.11
C ILE A 302 3.27 -25.76 -11.60
N LYS A 303 3.20 -26.67 -10.63
CA LYS A 303 4.37 -27.31 -10.03
C LYS A 303 5.12 -28.23 -11.01
N GLU A 304 4.41 -28.85 -11.95
CA GLU A 304 5.02 -29.62 -13.03
C GLU A 304 5.71 -28.71 -14.05
N MET A 305 5.07 -27.60 -14.41
CA MET A 305 5.60 -26.65 -15.38
C MET A 305 6.78 -25.82 -14.85
N ASN A 306 6.75 -25.47 -13.57
CA ASN A 306 7.82 -24.74 -12.88
C ASN A 306 8.04 -25.35 -11.48
N PRO A 307 8.90 -26.37 -11.36
CA PRO A 307 9.19 -27.03 -10.08
C PRO A 307 9.77 -26.10 -9.02
N ASN A 308 10.32 -24.96 -9.40
CA ASN A 308 10.93 -24.01 -8.48
C ASN A 308 9.96 -22.91 -8.02
N ALA A 309 8.83 -22.74 -8.68
CA ALA A 309 7.89 -21.69 -8.36
C ALA A 309 7.12 -21.98 -7.06
N LEU A 310 6.88 -20.91 -6.29
CA LEU A 310 5.90 -20.92 -5.22
C LEU A 310 4.52 -20.59 -5.79
N VAL A 311 3.51 -21.23 -5.24
CA VAL A 311 2.12 -20.97 -5.61
C VAL A 311 1.44 -20.15 -4.53
N SER A 312 0.91 -19.00 -4.92
CA SER A 312 0.06 -18.13 -4.14
C SER A 312 -1.41 -18.30 -4.56
N VAL A 313 -2.31 -18.20 -3.62
CA VAL A 313 -3.76 -18.22 -3.87
C VAL A 313 -4.36 -16.96 -3.29
N LYS A 314 -4.94 -16.11 -4.16
CA LYS A 314 -5.63 -14.89 -3.75
C LYS A 314 -7.13 -15.11 -3.66
N VAL A 315 -7.68 -14.86 -2.47
CA VAL A 315 -9.11 -14.99 -2.16
C VAL A 315 -9.65 -13.68 -1.58
N SER A 316 -10.96 -13.46 -1.69
CA SER A 316 -11.67 -12.45 -0.91
C SER A 316 -11.95 -12.96 0.52
N THR A 317 -12.72 -12.20 1.28
CA THR A 317 -13.04 -12.51 2.68
C THR A 317 -14.54 -12.80 2.86
N PRO A 318 -15.06 -13.95 2.36
CA PRO A 318 -16.39 -14.42 2.72
C PRO A 318 -16.42 -14.89 4.19
N ASN A 319 -17.60 -15.26 4.67
CA ASN A 319 -17.77 -15.73 6.06
C ASN A 319 -16.96 -17.00 6.37
N ASP A 320 -16.73 -17.84 5.39
CA ASP A 320 -15.98 -19.11 5.46
C ASP A 320 -14.56 -19.01 4.92
N VAL A 321 -13.96 -17.83 4.95
CA VAL A 321 -12.60 -17.57 4.47
C VAL A 321 -11.53 -18.43 5.14
N ASP A 322 -11.75 -18.85 6.37
CA ASP A 322 -10.91 -19.78 7.13
C ASP A 322 -10.87 -21.17 6.47
N MET A 323 -12.03 -21.72 6.10
CA MET A 323 -12.13 -22.99 5.37
C MET A 323 -11.51 -22.90 3.98
N VAL A 324 -11.70 -21.76 3.28
CA VAL A 324 -11.07 -21.51 1.98
C VAL A 324 -9.54 -21.47 2.12
N ALA A 325 -9.02 -20.87 3.19
CA ALA A 325 -7.59 -20.82 3.45
C ALA A 325 -7.00 -22.21 3.75
N VAL A 326 -7.66 -23.01 4.58
CA VAL A 326 -7.23 -24.38 4.89
C VAL A 326 -7.34 -25.28 3.65
N GLY A 327 -8.42 -25.15 2.86
CA GLY A 327 -8.55 -25.85 1.58
C GLY A 327 -7.43 -25.51 0.61
N SER A 328 -7.04 -24.23 0.53
CA SER A 328 -5.90 -23.79 -0.29
C SER A 328 -4.57 -24.37 0.19
N TYR A 329 -4.38 -24.50 1.51
CA TYR A 329 -3.24 -25.21 2.09
C TYR A 329 -3.21 -26.69 1.66
N TYR A 330 -4.32 -27.41 1.78
CA TYR A 330 -4.39 -28.82 1.36
C TYR A 330 -4.25 -29.02 -0.15
N ALA A 331 -4.70 -28.05 -0.95
CA ALA A 331 -4.45 -28.03 -2.38
C ALA A 331 -2.96 -27.85 -2.73
N GLY A 332 -2.14 -27.37 -1.80
CA GLY A 332 -0.69 -27.25 -1.98
C GLY A 332 -0.17 -25.83 -2.15
N ALA A 333 -0.93 -24.79 -1.81
CA ALA A 333 -0.49 -23.41 -1.84
C ALA A 333 0.63 -23.15 -0.80
N HIS A 334 1.57 -22.29 -1.12
CA HIS A 334 2.63 -21.80 -0.22
C HIS A 334 2.21 -20.51 0.47
N ILE A 335 1.53 -19.63 -0.27
CA ILE A 335 1.07 -18.33 0.17
C ILE A 335 -0.44 -18.28 0.03
N ILE A 336 -1.12 -17.80 1.07
CA ILE A 336 -2.55 -17.53 1.05
C ILE A 336 -2.73 -16.02 1.17
N HIS A 337 -3.06 -15.38 0.05
CA HIS A 337 -3.28 -13.95 -0.05
C HIS A 337 -4.76 -13.64 0.22
N ILE A 338 -5.04 -13.10 1.40
CA ILE A 338 -6.38 -12.78 1.89
C ILE A 338 -6.64 -11.30 1.64
N ASP A 339 -7.61 -10.98 0.77
CA ASP A 339 -7.91 -9.62 0.32
C ASP A 339 -9.24 -9.13 0.89
N GLY A 340 -9.16 -8.27 1.90
CA GLY A 340 -10.31 -7.73 2.64
C GLY A 340 -11.14 -6.71 1.87
N GLY A 341 -12.35 -6.44 2.37
CA GLY A 341 -13.38 -5.62 1.73
C GLY A 341 -12.97 -4.17 1.43
N TYR A 342 -11.95 -3.67 2.11
CA TYR A 342 -11.49 -2.30 1.94
C TYR A 342 -10.42 -2.10 0.87
N GLY A 343 -10.20 -3.08 -0.01
CA GLY A 343 -9.33 -2.97 -1.16
C GLY A 343 -9.75 -1.82 -2.09
N GLY A 344 -8.77 -1.17 -2.72
CA GLY A 344 -9.02 -0.15 -3.74
C GLY A 344 -9.28 -0.79 -5.10
N THR A 345 -10.26 -0.28 -5.82
CA THR A 345 -10.47 -0.57 -7.24
C THR A 345 -11.25 0.55 -7.91
N GLY A 346 -10.90 0.87 -9.16
CA GLY A 346 -11.71 1.74 -10.01
C GLY A 346 -12.87 0.99 -10.69
N ALA A 347 -12.71 -0.32 -10.90
CA ALA A 347 -13.53 -1.13 -11.80
C ALA A 347 -14.67 -1.89 -11.11
N ALA A 348 -15.10 -1.53 -9.91
CA ALA A 348 -16.23 -2.17 -9.25
C ALA A 348 -17.43 -1.24 -9.11
N PRO A 349 -18.66 -1.77 -9.20
CA PRO A 349 -19.85 -1.01 -8.84
C PRO A 349 -19.77 -0.51 -7.40
N ASP A 350 -20.26 0.70 -7.13
CA ASP A 350 -20.18 1.31 -5.80
C ASP A 350 -20.88 0.48 -4.73
N ILE A 351 -21.97 -0.21 -5.09
CA ILE A 351 -22.69 -1.10 -4.18
C ILE A 351 -21.83 -2.29 -3.71
N ALA A 352 -20.88 -2.76 -4.52
CA ALA A 352 -19.99 -3.85 -4.16
C ALA A 352 -18.80 -3.37 -3.31
N LYS A 353 -18.33 -2.15 -3.58
CA LYS A 353 -17.16 -1.59 -2.87
C LYS A 353 -17.44 -1.44 -1.39
N LYS A 354 -16.62 -2.09 -0.56
CA LYS A 354 -16.63 -1.94 0.91
C LYS A 354 -17.91 -2.43 1.62
N ASN A 355 -18.81 -3.11 0.91
CA ASN A 355 -20.13 -3.48 1.45
C ASN A 355 -20.37 -5.00 1.53
N ILE A 356 -19.54 -5.84 0.90
CA ILE A 356 -19.81 -7.27 0.78
C ILE A 356 -18.76 -8.11 1.51
N ALA A 357 -17.47 -7.94 1.17
CA ALA A 357 -16.41 -8.70 1.80
C ALA A 357 -16.10 -8.22 3.22
N MET A 358 -15.74 -9.16 4.08
CA MET A 358 -15.33 -8.88 5.46
C MET A 358 -14.08 -7.98 5.48
N PRO A 359 -13.98 -7.01 6.40
CA PRO A 359 -12.74 -6.28 6.64
C PRO A 359 -11.59 -7.21 7.01
N ILE A 360 -10.37 -6.88 6.54
CA ILE A 360 -9.20 -7.77 6.67
C ILE A 360 -8.81 -8.06 8.12
N GLU A 361 -9.01 -7.13 9.02
CA GLU A 361 -8.70 -7.26 10.44
C GLU A 361 -9.49 -8.37 11.13
N TYR A 362 -10.70 -8.65 10.70
CA TYR A 362 -11.49 -9.80 11.19
C TYR A 362 -11.11 -11.09 10.48
N ALA A 363 -10.96 -11.02 9.15
CA ALA A 363 -10.68 -12.18 8.33
C ALA A 363 -9.34 -12.83 8.67
N ILE A 364 -8.28 -12.02 8.87
CA ILE A 364 -6.94 -12.56 9.13
C ILE A 364 -6.85 -13.29 10.46
N THR A 365 -7.53 -12.76 11.49
CA THR A 365 -7.57 -13.40 12.82
C THR A 365 -8.30 -14.75 12.75
N LYS A 366 -9.43 -14.78 12.05
CA LYS A 366 -10.20 -16.00 11.82
C LYS A 366 -9.37 -17.07 11.11
N VAL A 367 -8.69 -16.69 10.03
CA VAL A 367 -7.82 -17.59 9.25
C VAL A 367 -6.62 -18.07 10.09
N HIS A 368 -5.97 -17.16 10.81
CA HIS A 368 -4.82 -17.50 11.66
C HIS A 368 -5.18 -18.56 12.70
N ASN A 369 -6.28 -18.36 13.41
CA ASN A 369 -6.72 -19.29 14.45
C ASN A 369 -7.10 -20.65 13.86
N PHE A 370 -7.87 -20.68 12.78
CA PHE A 370 -8.28 -21.94 12.15
C PHE A 370 -7.08 -22.72 11.57
N LEU A 371 -6.10 -22.03 10.95
CA LEU A 371 -4.85 -22.67 10.51
C LEU A 371 -4.04 -23.24 11.68
N LYS A 372 -4.11 -22.64 12.86
CA LYS A 372 -3.46 -23.18 14.08
C LYS A 372 -4.19 -24.43 14.57
N ASP A 373 -5.50 -24.39 14.62
CA ASP A 373 -6.33 -25.52 15.06
C ASP A 373 -6.13 -26.72 14.15
N GLU A 374 -5.95 -26.50 12.84
CA GLU A 374 -5.63 -27.55 11.85
C GLU A 374 -4.14 -27.96 11.84
N GLY A 375 -3.27 -27.35 12.65
CA GLY A 375 -1.85 -27.63 12.66
C GLY A 375 -1.09 -27.19 11.38
N ALA A 376 -1.71 -26.38 10.55
CA ALA A 376 -1.20 -25.96 9.24
C ALA A 376 -0.49 -24.60 9.25
N ARG A 377 -0.66 -23.81 10.34
CA ARG A 377 -0.20 -22.40 10.40
C ARG A 377 1.29 -22.23 10.11
N ASP A 378 2.11 -23.15 10.56
CA ASP A 378 3.56 -23.07 10.39
C ASP A 378 4.06 -23.55 9.02
N ALA A 379 3.19 -24.17 8.22
CA ALA A 379 3.52 -24.67 6.90
C ALA A 379 3.03 -23.77 5.75
N VAL A 380 2.43 -22.62 6.03
CA VAL A 380 1.88 -21.69 5.04
C VAL A 380 2.12 -20.25 5.44
N THR A 381 2.13 -19.35 4.47
CA THR A 381 2.37 -17.91 4.67
C THR A 381 1.08 -17.12 4.36
N PRO A 382 0.23 -16.82 5.36
CA PRO A 382 -0.90 -15.92 5.19
C PRO A 382 -0.44 -14.48 5.00
N ILE A 383 -0.91 -13.85 3.92
CA ILE A 383 -0.60 -12.46 3.56
C ILE A 383 -1.90 -11.66 3.51
N ALA A 384 -1.94 -10.53 4.20
CA ALA A 384 -3.11 -9.67 4.27
C ALA A 384 -3.10 -8.57 3.22
N SER A 385 -4.26 -8.21 2.66
CA SER A 385 -4.43 -7.01 1.84
C SER A 385 -5.85 -6.43 1.98
N GLY A 386 -6.09 -5.28 1.35
CA GLY A 386 -7.41 -4.65 1.38
C GLY A 386 -7.64 -3.78 2.61
N GLY A 387 -6.91 -2.66 2.69
CA GLY A 387 -7.07 -1.68 3.76
C GLY A 387 -5.79 -1.35 4.53
N ILE A 388 -4.66 -1.89 4.11
CA ILE A 388 -3.33 -1.56 4.68
C ILE A 388 -2.87 -0.23 4.10
N ARG A 389 -2.76 0.80 4.94
CA ARG A 389 -2.49 2.19 4.53
C ARG A 389 -1.18 2.73 5.06
N THR A 390 -0.71 2.18 6.19
CA THR A 390 0.47 2.64 6.92
C THR A 390 1.29 1.46 7.43
N ALA A 391 2.53 1.73 7.86
CA ALA A 391 3.35 0.73 8.55
C ALA A 391 2.71 0.26 9.88
N HIS A 392 1.92 1.11 10.54
CA HIS A 392 1.18 0.74 11.75
C HIS A 392 0.05 -0.24 11.42
N ASP A 393 -0.72 -0.01 10.33
CA ASP A 393 -1.73 -0.97 9.87
C ASP A 393 -1.08 -2.32 9.54
N LEU A 394 0.08 -2.31 8.87
CA LEU A 394 0.85 -3.51 8.55
C LEU A 394 1.27 -4.27 9.83
N ALA A 395 1.85 -3.58 10.80
CA ALA A 395 2.26 -4.21 12.06
C ALA A 395 1.06 -4.76 12.84
N LYS A 396 -0.08 -4.04 12.86
CA LYS A 396 -1.34 -4.51 13.46
C LYS A 396 -1.88 -5.76 12.74
N ALA A 397 -1.84 -5.78 11.40
CA ALA A 397 -2.24 -6.97 10.64
C ALA A 397 -1.37 -8.20 10.96
N ILE A 398 -0.07 -7.99 11.20
CA ILE A 398 0.84 -9.05 11.63
C ILE A 398 0.50 -9.50 13.05
N CYS A 399 0.23 -8.59 13.98
CA CYS A 399 -0.26 -8.94 15.32
C CYS A 399 -1.57 -9.74 15.28
N LEU A 400 -2.45 -9.49 14.32
CA LEU A 400 -3.69 -10.22 14.12
C LEU A 400 -3.49 -11.58 13.44
N GLY A 401 -2.30 -11.90 12.95
CA GLY A 401 -1.96 -13.24 12.46
C GLY A 401 -1.46 -13.34 11.02
N ALA A 402 -1.30 -12.23 10.29
CA ALA A 402 -0.61 -12.27 9.00
C ALA A 402 0.91 -12.45 9.17
N ASP A 403 1.60 -12.98 8.17
CA ASP A 403 3.06 -12.92 8.11
C ASP A 403 3.55 -11.60 7.48
N GLY A 404 2.74 -11.00 6.63
CA GLY A 404 3.02 -9.74 5.95
C GLY A 404 1.80 -9.23 5.20
N ALA A 405 1.99 -8.24 4.33
CA ALA A 405 0.89 -7.66 3.57
C ALA A 405 1.20 -7.35 2.11
N VAL A 406 0.14 -7.26 1.32
CA VAL A 406 0.18 -6.69 -0.04
C VAL A 406 -0.46 -5.31 -0.01
N ILE A 407 0.22 -4.35 -0.62
CA ILE A 407 -0.24 -2.96 -0.72
C ILE A 407 -0.45 -2.55 -2.18
N GLY A 408 -1.53 -1.84 -2.44
CA GLY A 408 -1.81 -1.27 -3.76
C GLY A 408 -1.95 0.24 -3.69
N THR A 409 -3.00 0.71 -3.00
CA THR A 409 -3.32 2.14 -2.90
C THR A 409 -2.17 2.96 -2.28
N ALA A 410 -1.46 2.43 -1.29
CA ALA A 410 -0.33 3.13 -0.66
C ALA A 410 0.79 3.43 -1.68
N GLU A 411 1.11 2.48 -2.57
CA GLU A 411 2.05 2.72 -3.66
C GLU A 411 1.56 3.81 -4.61
N LEU A 412 0.28 3.77 -5.02
CA LEU A 412 -0.28 4.80 -5.90
C LEU A 412 -0.31 6.18 -5.23
N VAL A 413 -0.60 6.25 -3.94
CA VAL A 413 -0.56 7.51 -3.17
C VAL A 413 0.86 8.04 -3.09
N SER A 414 1.88 7.18 -2.92
CA SER A 414 3.28 7.63 -2.96
C SER A 414 3.67 8.25 -4.30
N LEU A 415 3.01 7.83 -5.38
CA LEU A 415 3.12 8.40 -6.73
C LEU A 415 2.18 9.61 -6.95
N GLU A 416 1.68 10.18 -5.86
CA GLU A 416 0.82 11.37 -5.82
C GLU A 416 -0.62 11.15 -6.31
N CYS A 417 -1.14 9.93 -6.22
CA CYS A 417 -2.58 9.69 -6.34
C CYS A 417 -3.31 10.47 -5.23
N VAL A 418 -4.32 11.24 -5.61
CA VAL A 418 -5.16 12.04 -4.71
C VAL A 418 -6.49 11.36 -4.35
N ARG A 419 -6.68 10.12 -4.77
CA ARG A 419 -7.90 9.35 -4.52
C ARG A 419 -9.17 10.00 -5.10
N CYS A 420 -9.06 10.68 -6.23
CA CYS A 420 -10.20 11.36 -6.88
C CYS A 420 -11.26 10.43 -7.47
N GLY A 421 -10.98 9.12 -7.60
CA GLY A 421 -11.94 8.14 -8.14
C GLY A 421 -12.09 8.11 -9.68
N ASN A 422 -11.39 8.97 -10.41
CA ASN A 422 -11.56 9.13 -11.87
C ASN A 422 -10.71 8.17 -12.71
N CYS A 423 -10.25 7.04 -12.16
CA CYS A 423 -9.39 6.10 -12.88
C CYS A 423 -10.07 5.45 -14.10
N GLU A 424 -11.40 5.28 -14.04
CA GLU A 424 -12.21 4.63 -15.09
C GLU A 424 -12.95 5.62 -16.00
N SER A 425 -12.79 6.93 -15.81
CA SER A 425 -13.49 7.95 -16.58
C SER A 425 -12.61 8.56 -17.68
N GLY A 426 -13.17 8.77 -18.88
CA GLY A 426 -12.51 9.42 -20.00
C GLY A 426 -11.15 8.81 -20.34
N ARG A 427 -10.12 9.65 -20.46
CA ARG A 427 -8.75 9.24 -20.77
C ARG A 427 -8.02 8.54 -19.57
N GLY A 428 -8.68 8.41 -18.42
CA GLY A 428 -8.12 7.82 -17.20
C GLY A 428 -7.47 8.86 -16.27
N CYS A 429 -6.43 8.45 -15.57
CA CYS A 429 -5.76 9.27 -14.56
C CYS A 429 -4.98 10.44 -15.19
N ALA A 430 -5.36 11.66 -14.87
CA ALA A 430 -4.65 12.87 -15.33
C ALA A 430 -3.17 12.98 -14.85
N ARG A 431 -2.75 12.12 -13.92
CA ARG A 431 -1.37 12.04 -13.43
C ARG A 431 -0.55 10.94 -14.12
N GLY A 432 -1.12 10.22 -15.10
CA GLY A 432 -0.45 9.16 -15.83
C GLY A 432 -0.27 7.84 -15.05
N ILE A 433 -0.80 7.73 -13.81
CA ILE A 433 -0.64 6.53 -12.97
C ILE A 433 -1.51 5.39 -13.48
N ALA A 434 -2.80 5.67 -13.72
CA ALA A 434 -3.82 4.68 -14.12
C ALA A 434 -4.46 5.12 -15.44
N SER A 435 -3.70 5.00 -16.53
CA SER A 435 -4.12 5.37 -17.88
C SER A 435 -3.47 4.46 -18.91
N THR A 436 -4.20 4.18 -19.99
CA THR A 436 -3.68 3.56 -21.21
C THR A 436 -3.42 4.57 -22.33
N ASP A 437 -3.74 5.84 -22.08
CA ASP A 437 -3.46 6.95 -22.99
C ASP A 437 -1.96 7.26 -22.98
N SER A 438 -1.32 7.23 -24.14
CA SER A 438 0.13 7.40 -24.26
C SER A 438 0.59 8.78 -23.80
N GLU A 439 -0.14 9.85 -24.14
CA GLU A 439 0.24 11.22 -23.73
C GLU A 439 0.19 11.39 -22.21
N LEU A 440 -0.81 10.77 -21.54
CA LEU A 440 -0.89 10.79 -20.08
C LEU A 440 0.15 9.90 -19.44
N ALA A 441 0.44 8.73 -20.02
CA ALA A 441 1.48 7.84 -19.53
C ALA A 441 2.88 8.48 -19.64
N ASP A 442 3.15 9.24 -20.70
CA ASP A 442 4.42 9.94 -20.93
C ASP A 442 4.66 11.10 -19.94
N LEU A 443 3.61 11.56 -19.24
CA LEU A 443 3.79 12.49 -18.12
C LEU A 443 4.49 11.86 -16.92
N PHE A 444 4.60 10.53 -16.90
CA PHE A 444 5.09 9.75 -15.78
C PHE A 444 6.58 9.41 -15.96
N ASP A 445 7.39 9.86 -15.04
CA ASP A 445 8.84 9.59 -15.04
C ASP A 445 9.14 8.35 -14.17
N GLU A 446 9.69 7.30 -14.79
CA GLU A 446 9.96 6.03 -14.13
C GLU A 446 11.02 6.14 -13.02
N GLU A 447 12.07 6.94 -13.21
CA GLU A 447 13.11 7.11 -12.20
C GLU A 447 12.58 7.82 -10.97
N TRP A 448 11.85 8.93 -11.18
CA TRP A 448 11.16 9.65 -10.13
C TRP A 448 10.20 8.74 -9.35
N ALA A 449 9.38 8.00 -10.06
CA ALA A 449 8.39 7.11 -9.48
C ALA A 449 9.04 5.96 -8.70
N THR A 450 10.05 5.31 -9.28
CA THR A 450 10.82 4.26 -8.62
C THR A 450 11.40 4.75 -7.30
N GLN A 451 12.07 5.91 -7.31
CA GLN A 451 12.70 6.43 -6.10
C GLN A 451 11.67 6.83 -5.04
N ARG A 452 10.49 7.34 -5.42
CA ARG A 452 9.42 7.63 -4.46
C ARG A 452 8.86 6.36 -3.80
N LEU A 453 8.70 5.29 -4.55
CA LEU A 453 8.34 3.98 -4.00
C LEU A 453 9.43 3.47 -3.04
N VAL A 454 10.68 3.51 -3.46
CA VAL A 454 11.84 3.14 -2.64
C VAL A 454 11.86 3.91 -1.32
N ASN A 455 11.65 5.21 -1.38
CA ASN A 455 11.63 6.09 -0.22
C ASN A 455 10.46 5.74 0.73
N MET A 456 9.26 5.51 0.20
CA MET A 456 8.09 5.13 1.02
C MET A 456 8.33 3.79 1.74
N TYR A 457 8.85 2.78 1.04
CA TYR A 457 9.18 1.49 1.65
C TYR A 457 10.23 1.65 2.75
N HIS A 458 11.23 2.53 2.54
CA HIS A 458 12.22 2.84 3.57
C HIS A 458 11.58 3.48 4.80
N ALA A 459 10.73 4.48 4.61
CA ALA A 459 10.03 5.13 5.71
C ALA A 459 9.15 4.14 6.50
N TRP A 460 8.46 3.23 5.81
CA TRP A 460 7.71 2.17 6.48
C TRP A 460 8.62 1.21 7.26
N ASN A 461 9.76 0.83 6.67
CA ASN A 461 10.72 -0.04 7.35
C ASN A 461 11.29 0.63 8.61
N VAL A 462 11.59 1.93 8.55
CA VAL A 462 12.01 2.71 9.74
C VAL A 462 10.95 2.64 10.84
N GLN A 463 9.68 2.84 10.49
CA GLN A 463 8.57 2.76 11.45
C GLN A 463 8.39 1.34 12.03
N LEU A 464 8.52 0.30 11.21
CA LEU A 464 8.45 -1.09 11.68
C LEU A 464 9.58 -1.41 12.66
N VAL A 465 10.80 -0.99 12.35
CA VAL A 465 11.95 -1.15 13.24
C VAL A 465 11.72 -0.41 14.57
N GLU A 466 11.15 0.79 14.51
CA GLU A 466 10.81 1.55 15.72
C GLU A 466 9.74 0.86 16.57
N ILE A 467 8.69 0.31 15.96
CA ILE A 467 7.65 -0.46 16.65
C ILE A 467 8.27 -1.67 17.33
N LEU A 468 9.10 -2.44 16.64
CA LEU A 468 9.78 -3.62 17.19
C LEU A 468 10.71 -3.25 18.34
N GLN A 469 11.49 -2.18 18.20
CA GLN A 469 12.36 -1.67 19.26
C GLN A 469 11.58 -1.31 20.52
N ARG A 470 10.41 -0.66 20.37
CA ARG A 470 9.54 -0.32 21.50
C ARG A 470 8.92 -1.53 22.19
N PHE A 471 8.82 -2.67 21.51
CA PHE A 471 8.45 -3.95 22.10
C PHE A 471 9.65 -4.74 22.65
N GLY A 472 10.89 -4.34 22.34
CA GLY A 472 12.10 -5.09 22.67
C GLY A 472 12.26 -6.36 21.82
N MET A 473 11.72 -6.36 20.59
CA MET A 473 11.75 -7.49 19.65
C MET A 473 12.85 -7.32 18.61
N ARG A 474 13.45 -8.44 18.19
CA ARG A 474 14.50 -8.48 17.15
C ARG A 474 14.00 -8.88 15.78
N SER A 475 12.77 -9.39 15.67
CA SER A 475 12.22 -9.86 14.41
C SER A 475 10.75 -9.51 14.29
N ILE A 476 10.34 -9.10 13.08
CA ILE A 476 8.93 -8.87 12.76
C ILE A 476 8.06 -10.12 12.96
N LYS A 477 8.67 -11.32 12.88
CA LYS A 477 7.99 -12.60 13.11
C LYS A 477 7.49 -12.75 14.55
N GLU A 478 8.11 -12.06 15.51
CA GLU A 478 7.70 -12.09 16.92
C GLU A 478 6.36 -11.41 17.17
N LEU A 479 5.89 -10.58 16.21
CA LEU A 479 4.56 -9.97 16.26
C LEU A 479 3.44 -10.91 15.79
N VAL A 480 3.74 -11.99 15.04
CA VAL A 480 2.72 -12.82 14.39
C VAL A 480 1.77 -13.44 15.42
N GLY A 481 0.49 -13.10 15.31
CA GLY A 481 -0.56 -13.62 16.18
C GLY A 481 -0.55 -13.08 17.61
N ARG A 482 0.24 -12.04 17.91
CA ARG A 482 0.36 -11.41 19.23
C ARG A 482 -0.78 -10.39 19.45
N THR A 483 -2.02 -10.87 19.44
CA THR A 483 -3.19 -10.03 19.71
C THR A 483 -3.19 -9.41 21.12
N ASP A 484 -2.49 -10.03 22.06
CA ASP A 484 -2.25 -9.51 23.41
C ASP A 484 -1.53 -8.16 23.44
N LEU A 485 -0.81 -7.82 22.36
CA LEU A 485 -0.13 -6.53 22.21
C LEU A 485 -1.02 -5.42 21.69
N LEU A 486 -2.28 -5.73 21.38
CA LEU A 486 -3.27 -4.77 20.87
C LEU A 486 -4.39 -4.56 21.89
N GLU A 487 -4.95 -3.36 21.88
CA GLU A 487 -6.19 -3.03 22.58
C GLU A 487 -7.15 -2.35 21.62
N HIS A 488 -8.44 -2.57 21.81
CA HIS A 488 -9.48 -1.87 21.07
C HIS A 488 -9.95 -0.67 21.89
N ILE A 489 -9.82 0.53 21.35
CA ILE A 489 -10.04 1.78 22.11
C ILE A 489 -11.47 1.96 22.62
N ASP A 490 -12.46 1.35 21.96
CA ASP A 490 -13.86 1.45 22.40
C ASP A 490 -14.18 0.50 23.58
N TYR A 491 -13.32 -0.52 23.83
CA TYR A 491 -13.51 -1.55 24.87
C TYR A 491 -12.40 -1.56 25.92
N SER A 492 -11.50 -0.58 25.90
CA SER A 492 -10.37 -0.50 26.85
C SER A 492 -10.83 -0.37 28.31
N HIS A 493 -12.04 0.13 28.56
CA HIS A 493 -12.60 0.26 29.91
C HIS A 493 -13.27 -1.03 30.42
N GLU A 494 -13.66 -1.97 29.55
CA GLU A 494 -14.33 -3.22 29.98
C GLU A 494 -13.36 -4.20 30.65
N THR A 495 -12.06 -4.14 30.29
CA THR A 495 -11.04 -4.99 30.90
C THR A 495 -10.65 -4.57 32.33
N GLU A 496 -10.87 -3.32 32.72
CA GLU A 496 -10.63 -2.88 34.10
C GLU A 496 -11.70 -3.40 35.08
N PHE A 497 -12.92 -3.66 34.60
CA PHE A 497 -13.99 -4.22 35.45
C PHE A 497 -13.93 -5.73 35.62
N ALA A 498 -13.29 -6.46 34.69
CA ALA A 498 -13.19 -7.93 34.74
C ALA A 498 -12.15 -8.43 35.77
N HIS A 499 -11.29 -7.57 36.31
CA HIS A 499 -10.28 -7.92 37.30
C HIS A 499 -10.69 -7.57 38.76
N HIS A 500 -11.89 -7.05 38.96
CA HIS A 500 -12.40 -6.68 40.28
C HIS A 500 -13.75 -7.38 40.68
N GLY A 501 -14.08 -8.49 39.96
CA GLY A 501 -15.23 -9.33 40.26
C GLY A 501 -14.83 -10.72 40.78
#